data_0136df8c055005f9ed6587d6c008b993
#
_entry.id   0136df8c055005f9ed6587d6c008b993
#
_cell.length_a   1.000
_cell.length_b   1.000
_cell.length_c   1.000
_cell.angle_alpha   90.00
_cell.angle_beta   90.00
_cell.angle_gamma   90.00
#
_symmetry.space_group_name_H-M   'P 1'
#
loop_
_entity.id
_entity.type
_entity.pdbx_description
1 polymer ?
#
loop_
_entity_poly.entity_id
_entity_poly.type
_entity_poly.pdbx_seq_one_letter_code
_entity_poly.pdbx_strand_id
1 'polypeptide(L)'
;MLGLGPEAPTTLEGWSVQDLATHLYLREHRPDAALGMFLKSFARHTERIAQRVLADLGFEGVVEAWAAGPPKLLKPVDARMNTAENFIHHEDVRRAQHGWQPRALPQDAQQALLAPLKTIGALLVSPSTAPVIAYPSDLPRVVLHDQRGVAQAGDQVVRIRGNVGEILLHLFGRQAQGLDLEGNVDALNLRQL
;
A
#
# COMPACT_ATOMS: atom_id res chain seq x y z
N MET A 1 9.93 -12.79 3.11
CA MET A 1 9.65 -12.88 4.54
C MET A 1 10.39 -14.06 5.20
N LEU A 2 10.22 -15.31 4.77
CA LEU A 2 10.86 -16.48 5.39
C LEU A 2 12.39 -16.34 5.54
N GLY A 3 13.08 -15.86 4.52
CA GLY A 3 14.54 -15.70 4.57
C GLY A 3 15.06 -14.60 5.51
N LEU A 4 14.18 -13.74 6.04
CA LEU A 4 14.52 -12.68 7.00
C LEU A 4 14.26 -13.10 8.45
N GLY A 5 13.31 -14.01 8.66
CA GLY A 5 12.85 -14.43 9.98
C GLY A 5 11.75 -13.54 10.56
N PRO A 6 11.09 -14.01 11.64
CA PRO A 6 9.92 -13.37 12.22
C PRO A 6 10.21 -11.99 12.85
N GLU A 7 11.37 -11.84 13.48
CA GLU A 7 11.77 -10.64 14.24
C GLU A 7 12.40 -9.54 13.37
N ALA A 8 12.55 -9.78 12.04
CA ALA A 8 13.13 -8.78 11.16
C ALA A 8 12.28 -7.50 11.13
N PRO A 9 12.90 -6.31 11.02
CA PRO A 9 12.18 -5.05 11.04
C PRO A 9 11.37 -4.81 9.76
N THR A 10 10.33 -3.99 9.89
CA THR A 10 9.62 -3.36 8.78
C THR A 10 9.74 -1.83 8.88
N THR A 11 9.32 -1.09 7.85
CA THR A 11 9.24 0.37 7.92
C THR A 11 8.06 0.87 8.75
N LEU A 12 7.19 -0.03 9.18
CA LEU A 12 6.07 0.28 10.07
C LEU A 12 6.56 0.29 11.50
N GLU A 13 6.37 1.40 12.19
CA GLU A 13 6.81 1.55 13.57
C GLU A 13 6.18 0.48 14.48
N GLY A 14 7.03 -0.25 15.20
CA GLY A 14 6.62 -1.30 16.13
C GLY A 14 6.17 -2.62 15.48
N TRP A 15 6.31 -2.77 14.15
CA TRP A 15 5.92 -3.99 13.46
C TRP A 15 7.14 -4.79 12.98
N SER A 16 7.18 -6.05 13.36
CA SER A 16 8.08 -7.06 12.81
C SER A 16 7.54 -7.64 11.50
N VAL A 17 8.36 -8.43 10.81
CA VAL A 17 7.92 -9.21 9.65
C VAL A 17 6.83 -10.20 10.01
N GLN A 18 6.83 -10.76 11.22
CA GLN A 18 5.76 -11.64 11.71
C GLN A 18 4.43 -10.90 11.86
N ASP A 19 4.45 -9.69 12.44
CA ASP A 19 3.23 -8.89 12.60
C ASP A 19 2.63 -8.55 11.24
N LEU A 20 3.47 -8.15 10.29
CA LEU A 20 3.03 -7.82 8.94
C LEU A 20 2.51 -9.05 8.18
N ALA A 21 3.18 -10.21 8.28
CA ALA A 21 2.72 -11.45 7.65
C ALA A 21 1.35 -11.86 8.22
N THR A 22 1.19 -11.76 9.54
CA THR A 22 -0.07 -12.06 10.22
C THR A 22 -1.18 -11.10 9.79
N HIS A 23 -0.89 -9.81 9.70
CA HIS A 23 -1.83 -8.81 9.18
C HIS A 23 -2.32 -9.16 7.77
N LEU A 24 -1.41 -9.45 6.84
CA LEU A 24 -1.75 -9.82 5.47
C LEU A 24 -2.58 -11.11 5.40
N TYR A 25 -2.22 -12.12 6.19
CA TYR A 25 -2.99 -13.34 6.30
C TYR A 25 -4.41 -13.09 6.80
N LEU A 26 -4.56 -12.38 7.92
CA LEU A 26 -5.87 -12.10 8.50
C LEU A 26 -6.77 -11.34 7.54
N ARG A 27 -6.21 -10.36 6.83
CA ARG A 27 -6.94 -9.57 5.85
C ARG A 27 -7.55 -10.42 4.73
N GLU A 28 -6.84 -11.43 4.27
CA GLU A 28 -7.27 -12.26 3.15
C GLU A 28 -8.05 -13.52 3.57
N HIS A 29 -7.79 -14.06 4.77
CA HIS A 29 -8.35 -15.34 5.23
C HIS A 29 -9.39 -15.20 6.35
N ARG A 30 -9.44 -14.06 7.05
CA ARG A 30 -10.26 -13.88 8.24
C ARG A 30 -11.03 -12.55 8.18
N PRO A 31 -12.10 -12.47 7.35
CA PRO A 31 -12.91 -11.27 7.22
C PRO A 31 -13.53 -10.83 8.56
N ASP A 32 -13.77 -11.77 9.47
CA ASP A 32 -14.23 -11.49 10.84
C ASP A 32 -13.20 -10.72 11.69
N ALA A 33 -11.92 -10.95 11.44
CA ALA A 33 -10.82 -10.24 12.11
C ALA A 33 -10.41 -8.96 11.37
N ALA A 34 -10.60 -8.90 10.05
CA ALA A 34 -10.23 -7.74 9.24
C ALA A 34 -10.96 -6.46 9.66
N LEU A 35 -12.17 -6.55 10.21
CA LEU A 35 -12.93 -5.39 10.70
C LEU A 35 -12.18 -4.59 11.78
N GLY A 36 -11.40 -5.23 12.63
CA GLY A 36 -10.65 -4.54 13.68
C GLY A 36 -9.43 -3.77 13.19
N MET A 37 -9.03 -3.96 11.92
CA MET A 37 -8.02 -3.15 11.27
C MET A 37 -8.52 -1.71 10.99
N PHE A 38 -9.85 -1.56 10.86
CA PHE A 38 -10.49 -0.28 10.56
C PHE A 38 -11.28 0.28 11.75
N LEU A 39 -11.75 -0.58 12.66
CA LEU A 39 -12.61 -0.21 13.76
C LEU A 39 -11.96 -0.53 15.11
N LYS A 40 -11.55 0.50 15.84
CA LYS A 40 -10.87 0.37 17.14
C LYS A 40 -11.63 -0.53 18.16
N SER A 41 -12.96 -0.54 18.09
CA SER A 41 -13.80 -1.39 18.96
C SER A 41 -13.57 -2.89 18.74
N PHE A 42 -13.09 -3.30 17.58
CA PHE A 42 -12.81 -4.70 17.22
C PHE A 42 -11.32 -5.05 17.31
N ALA A 43 -10.43 -4.12 17.64
CA ALA A 43 -8.99 -4.34 17.70
C ALA A 43 -8.60 -5.52 18.61
N ARG A 44 -9.22 -5.64 19.82
CA ARG A 44 -8.99 -6.76 20.73
C ARG A 44 -9.42 -8.12 20.18
N HIS A 45 -10.43 -8.13 19.30
CA HIS A 45 -10.87 -9.35 18.64
C HIS A 45 -9.84 -9.77 17.60
N THR A 46 -9.40 -8.84 16.77
CA THR A 46 -8.35 -9.06 15.78
C THR A 46 -7.07 -9.57 16.42
N GLU A 47 -6.63 -8.93 17.50
CA GLU A 47 -5.44 -9.34 18.27
C GLU A 47 -5.54 -10.80 18.77
N ARG A 48 -6.66 -11.18 19.37
CA ARG A 48 -6.87 -12.56 19.83
C ARG A 48 -6.85 -13.59 18.70
N ILE A 49 -7.37 -13.22 17.52
CA ILE A 49 -7.33 -14.09 16.35
C ILE A 49 -5.91 -14.18 15.80
N ALA A 50 -5.17 -13.07 15.74
CA ALA A 50 -3.77 -13.05 15.35
C ALA A 50 -2.92 -14.00 16.20
N GLN A 51 -3.06 -13.91 17.52
CA GLN A 51 -2.35 -14.78 18.46
C GLN A 51 -2.69 -16.27 18.27
N ARG A 52 -3.98 -16.60 18.03
CA ARG A 52 -4.38 -17.99 17.74
C ARG A 52 -3.79 -18.50 16.43
N VAL A 53 -3.86 -17.69 15.38
CA VAL A 53 -3.30 -18.06 14.07
C VAL A 53 -1.80 -18.33 14.18
N LEU A 54 -1.07 -17.50 14.91
CA LEU A 54 0.36 -17.71 15.16
C LEU A 54 0.63 -18.94 16.03
N ALA A 55 -0.21 -19.21 17.01
CA ALA A 55 -0.09 -20.41 17.84
C ALA A 55 -0.34 -21.70 17.05
N ASP A 56 -1.31 -21.66 16.12
CA ASP A 56 -1.74 -22.84 15.35
C ASP A 56 -0.81 -23.12 14.14
N LEU A 57 -0.38 -22.09 13.42
CA LEU A 57 0.37 -22.22 12.17
C LEU A 57 1.86 -21.91 12.32
N GLY A 58 2.24 -21.14 13.31
CA GLY A 58 3.57 -20.54 13.41
C GLY A 58 3.81 -19.50 12.30
N PHE A 59 4.95 -18.81 12.39
CA PHE A 59 5.32 -17.79 11.40
C PHE A 59 5.41 -18.35 9.98
N GLU A 60 6.08 -19.48 9.80
CA GLU A 60 6.26 -20.11 8.48
C GLU A 60 4.92 -20.49 7.86
N GLY A 61 4.06 -21.16 8.62
CA GLY A 61 2.74 -21.56 8.15
C GLY A 61 1.83 -20.36 7.79
N VAL A 62 1.94 -19.25 8.53
CA VAL A 62 1.23 -18.00 8.18
C VAL A 62 1.70 -17.45 6.83
N VAL A 63 3.01 -17.37 6.62
CA VAL A 63 3.58 -16.87 5.35
C VAL A 63 3.23 -17.79 4.19
N GLU A 64 3.30 -19.11 4.37
CA GLU A 64 2.95 -20.09 3.32
C GLU A 64 1.46 -20.05 2.98
N ALA A 65 0.60 -19.98 3.98
CA ALA A 65 -0.85 -19.89 3.78
C ALA A 65 -1.24 -18.58 3.06
N TRP A 66 -0.63 -17.45 3.44
CA TRP A 66 -0.83 -16.19 2.73
C TRP A 66 -0.32 -16.27 1.28
N ALA A 67 0.86 -16.85 1.04
CA ALA A 67 1.43 -16.99 -0.30
C ALA A 67 0.59 -17.92 -1.21
N ALA A 68 -0.11 -18.90 -0.64
CA ALA A 68 -1.06 -19.74 -1.36
C ALA A 68 -2.33 -18.98 -1.82
N GLY A 69 -2.56 -17.81 -1.23
CA GLY A 69 -3.71 -16.94 -1.50
C GLY A 69 -4.97 -17.35 -0.74
N PRO A 70 -5.98 -16.49 -0.73
CA PRO A 70 -7.20 -16.72 0.02
C PRO A 70 -8.01 -17.91 -0.51
N PRO A 71 -8.80 -18.56 0.35
CA PRO A 71 -9.76 -19.58 -0.06
C PRO A 71 -10.67 -19.06 -1.16
N LYS A 72 -11.06 -19.92 -2.12
CA LYS A 72 -11.83 -19.54 -3.32
C LYS A 72 -13.10 -18.74 -2.99
N LEU A 73 -13.75 -19.04 -1.86
CA LEU A 73 -14.95 -18.36 -1.37
C LEU A 73 -14.67 -16.96 -0.77
N LEU A 74 -13.42 -16.69 -0.40
CA LEU A 74 -12.98 -15.43 0.20
C LEU A 74 -12.13 -14.61 -0.77
N LYS A 75 -12.12 -14.95 -2.06
CA LYS A 75 -11.40 -14.15 -3.05
C LYS A 75 -11.84 -12.70 -2.92
N PRO A 76 -10.92 -11.79 -2.71
CA PRO A 76 -11.26 -10.41 -2.42
C PRO A 76 -12.07 -9.80 -3.56
N VAL A 77 -13.11 -9.09 -3.20
CA VAL A 77 -13.98 -8.36 -4.12
C VAL A 77 -13.19 -7.28 -4.87
N ASP A 78 -12.05 -6.82 -4.30
CA ASP A 78 -11.20 -5.80 -4.89
C ASP A 78 -9.75 -6.26 -5.06
N ALA A 79 -9.45 -6.86 -6.22
CA ALA A 79 -8.10 -7.25 -6.60
C ALA A 79 -7.11 -6.07 -6.67
N ARG A 80 -7.61 -4.83 -6.92
CA ARG A 80 -6.77 -3.62 -7.01
C ARG A 80 -6.23 -3.21 -5.65
N MET A 81 -7.09 -3.28 -4.61
CA MET A 81 -6.68 -3.01 -3.23
C MET A 81 -5.57 -3.98 -2.82
N ASN A 82 -5.75 -5.28 -3.07
CA ASN A 82 -4.75 -6.28 -2.74
C ASN A 82 -3.43 -6.08 -3.49
N THR A 83 -3.49 -5.68 -4.77
CA THR A 83 -2.27 -5.39 -5.54
C THR A 83 -1.47 -4.24 -4.91
N ALA A 84 -2.14 -3.15 -4.52
CA ALA A 84 -1.48 -2.04 -3.85
C ALA A 84 -0.91 -2.46 -2.49
N GLU A 85 -1.72 -3.09 -1.64
CA GLU A 85 -1.32 -3.52 -0.30
C GLU A 85 -0.12 -4.48 -0.34
N ASN A 86 -0.18 -5.50 -1.19
CA ASN A 86 0.91 -6.45 -1.33
C ASN A 86 2.20 -5.77 -1.82
N PHE A 87 2.08 -4.79 -2.72
CA PHE A 87 3.23 -4.00 -3.16
C PHE A 87 3.80 -3.15 -2.02
N ILE A 88 2.95 -2.34 -1.36
CA ILE A 88 3.37 -1.45 -0.27
C ILE A 88 4.03 -2.24 0.87
N HIS A 89 3.39 -3.31 1.32
CA HIS A 89 3.92 -4.12 2.42
C HIS A 89 5.15 -4.94 2.04
N HIS A 90 5.29 -5.33 0.78
CA HIS A 90 6.56 -5.90 0.32
C HIS A 90 7.69 -4.86 0.39
N GLU A 91 7.42 -3.62 0.04
CA GLU A 91 8.38 -2.53 0.19
C GLU A 91 8.63 -2.18 1.67
N ASP A 92 7.61 -2.25 2.53
CA ASP A 92 7.77 -2.05 3.98
C ASP A 92 8.79 -3.04 4.58
N VAL A 93 8.76 -4.31 4.16
CA VAL A 93 9.75 -5.32 4.57
C VAL A 93 11.10 -5.06 3.95
N ARG A 94 11.15 -4.82 2.65
CA ARG A 94 12.40 -4.72 1.89
C ARG A 94 13.21 -3.49 2.28
N ARG A 95 12.53 -2.35 2.48
CA ARG A 95 13.18 -1.06 2.77
C ARG A 95 13.66 -0.91 4.21
N ALA A 96 13.19 -1.76 5.10
CA ALA A 96 13.70 -1.82 6.47
C ALA A 96 15.03 -2.59 6.58
N GLN A 97 15.45 -3.29 5.52
CA GLN A 97 16.69 -4.07 5.57
C GLN A 97 17.91 -3.19 5.27
N HIS A 98 19.03 -3.50 5.94
CA HIS A 98 20.28 -2.78 5.73
C HIS A 98 20.73 -2.87 4.25
N GLY A 99 21.14 -1.73 3.69
CA GLY A 99 21.66 -1.68 2.33
C GLY A 99 20.61 -1.82 1.22
N TRP A 100 19.33 -1.67 1.53
CA TRP A 100 18.29 -1.68 0.50
C TRP A 100 18.54 -0.59 -0.56
N GLN A 101 18.13 -0.88 -1.78
CA GLN A 101 18.23 0.06 -2.90
C GLN A 101 16.87 0.15 -3.61
N PRO A 102 16.49 1.30 -4.20
CA PRO A 102 15.38 1.38 -5.11
C PRO A 102 15.51 0.32 -6.21
N ARG A 103 14.41 -0.30 -6.59
CA ARG A 103 14.42 -1.30 -7.67
C ARG A 103 13.58 -0.86 -8.86
N ALA A 104 14.07 -1.19 -10.05
CA ALA A 104 13.24 -1.09 -11.24
C ALA A 104 12.18 -2.21 -11.20
N LEU A 105 10.92 -1.82 -11.32
CA LEU A 105 9.83 -2.80 -11.46
C LEU A 105 9.74 -3.26 -12.93
N PRO A 106 9.48 -4.55 -13.20
CA PRO A 106 9.14 -5.01 -14.54
C PRO A 106 7.92 -4.26 -15.11
N GLN A 107 7.83 -4.15 -16.41
CA GLN A 107 6.78 -3.36 -17.07
C GLN A 107 5.36 -3.84 -16.75
N ASP A 108 5.16 -5.15 -16.66
CA ASP A 108 3.89 -5.76 -16.27
C ASP A 108 3.49 -5.40 -14.83
N ALA A 109 4.44 -5.41 -13.90
CA ALA A 109 4.22 -4.95 -12.53
C ALA A 109 3.89 -3.45 -12.47
N GLN A 110 4.59 -2.61 -13.24
CA GLN A 110 4.27 -1.19 -13.34
C GLN A 110 2.86 -0.96 -13.88
N GLN A 111 2.46 -1.69 -14.93
CA GLN A 111 1.11 -1.61 -15.49
C GLN A 111 0.04 -2.08 -14.49
N ALA A 112 0.32 -3.14 -13.72
CA ALA A 112 -0.60 -3.64 -12.70
C ALA A 112 -0.86 -2.59 -11.59
N LEU A 113 0.10 -1.72 -11.30
CA LEU A 113 -0.02 -0.65 -10.30
C LEU A 113 -0.83 0.57 -10.78
N LEU A 114 -1.11 0.71 -12.08
CA LEU A 114 -1.91 1.84 -12.60
C LEU A 114 -3.35 1.82 -12.11
N ALA A 115 -3.97 0.65 -12.03
CA ALA A 115 -5.35 0.54 -11.57
C ALA A 115 -5.51 0.92 -10.08
N PRO A 116 -4.67 0.40 -9.15
CA PRO A 116 -4.61 0.90 -7.78
C PRO A 116 -4.32 2.40 -7.70
N LEU A 117 -3.37 2.92 -8.48
CA LEU A 117 -3.07 4.34 -8.48
C LEU A 117 -4.31 5.19 -8.82
N LYS A 118 -5.11 4.79 -9.81
CA LYS A 118 -6.34 5.49 -10.19
C LYS A 118 -7.41 5.46 -9.10
N THR A 119 -7.54 4.37 -8.38
CA THR A 119 -8.64 4.17 -7.43
C THR A 119 -8.25 4.57 -6.01
N ILE A 120 -7.21 3.94 -5.47
CA ILE A 120 -6.76 4.17 -4.10
C ILE A 120 -6.00 5.50 -4.02
N GLY A 121 -5.15 5.80 -5.02
CA GLY A 121 -4.47 7.08 -5.10
C GLY A 121 -5.44 8.26 -5.08
N ALA A 122 -6.54 8.19 -5.85
CA ALA A 122 -7.58 9.22 -5.83
C ALA A 122 -8.25 9.35 -4.45
N LEU A 123 -8.49 8.22 -3.75
CA LEU A 123 -9.01 8.24 -2.39
C LEU A 123 -8.03 8.90 -1.41
N LEU A 124 -6.75 8.58 -1.52
CA LEU A 124 -5.71 9.08 -0.63
C LEU A 124 -5.50 10.60 -0.77
N VAL A 125 -5.56 11.13 -1.99
CA VAL A 125 -5.41 12.58 -2.22
C VAL A 125 -6.73 13.36 -2.11
N SER A 126 -7.84 12.71 -1.79
CA SER A 126 -9.16 13.36 -1.75
C SER A 126 -9.26 14.58 -0.83
N PRO A 127 -8.48 14.74 0.25
CA PRO A 127 -8.48 15.96 1.06
C PRO A 127 -7.71 17.13 0.43
N SER A 128 -7.04 16.94 -0.71
CA SER A 128 -6.25 17.99 -1.36
C SER A 128 -7.14 19.15 -1.82
N THR A 129 -6.62 20.37 -1.71
CA THR A 129 -7.36 21.61 -2.04
C THR A 129 -7.09 22.09 -3.46
N ALA A 130 -6.19 21.43 -4.20
CA ALA A 130 -5.91 21.67 -5.61
C ALA A 130 -6.01 20.36 -6.41
N PRO A 131 -6.18 20.43 -7.74
CA PRO A 131 -6.09 19.25 -8.59
C PRO A 131 -4.74 18.54 -8.43
N VAL A 132 -4.74 17.20 -8.42
CA VAL A 132 -3.55 16.36 -8.30
C VAL A 132 -3.45 15.43 -9.50
N ILE A 133 -2.31 15.49 -10.20
CA ILE A 133 -2.04 14.65 -11.36
C ILE A 133 -0.75 13.87 -11.12
N ALA A 134 -0.81 12.56 -11.24
CA ALA A 134 0.36 11.70 -11.28
C ALA A 134 0.85 11.52 -12.73
N TYR A 135 2.16 11.58 -12.91
CA TYR A 135 2.87 11.32 -14.16
C TYR A 135 3.86 10.16 -13.94
N PRO A 136 3.37 8.91 -13.92
CA PRO A 136 4.26 7.77 -13.78
C PRO A 136 5.18 7.67 -15.01
N SER A 137 6.46 7.36 -14.80
CA SER A 137 7.43 7.18 -15.87
C SER A 137 6.98 6.08 -16.83
N ASP A 138 7.07 6.32 -18.13
CA ASP A 138 6.72 5.39 -19.21
C ASP A 138 5.26 4.87 -19.20
N LEU A 139 4.37 5.54 -18.48
CA LEU A 139 2.97 5.18 -18.35
C LEU A 139 2.07 6.41 -18.57
N PRO A 140 0.78 6.20 -18.91
CA PRO A 140 -0.15 7.31 -19.05
C PRO A 140 -0.32 8.10 -17.75
N ARG A 141 -0.44 9.42 -17.86
CA ARG A 141 -0.79 10.28 -16.72
C ARG A 141 -2.12 9.88 -16.10
N VAL A 142 -2.24 10.08 -14.80
CA VAL A 142 -3.45 9.78 -14.02
C VAL A 142 -3.91 11.04 -13.30
N VAL A 143 -5.12 11.52 -13.59
CA VAL A 143 -5.77 12.55 -12.79
C VAL A 143 -6.31 11.89 -11.53
N LEU A 144 -5.74 12.23 -10.37
CA LEU A 144 -6.11 11.64 -9.08
C LEU A 144 -7.21 12.46 -8.39
N HIS A 145 -7.15 13.78 -8.51
CA HIS A 145 -8.13 14.69 -7.91
C HIS A 145 -8.35 15.89 -8.82
N ASP A 146 -9.59 16.17 -9.16
CA ASP A 146 -9.99 17.35 -9.94
C ASP A 146 -11.48 17.64 -9.80
N GLN A 147 -11.86 18.27 -8.69
CA GLN A 147 -13.28 18.60 -8.41
C GLN A 147 -13.85 19.65 -9.35
N ARG A 148 -13.02 20.44 -10.03
CA ARG A 148 -13.46 21.58 -10.84
C ARG A 148 -13.25 21.38 -12.34
N GLY A 149 -12.69 20.24 -12.78
CA GLY A 149 -12.37 19.99 -14.18
C GLY A 149 -11.27 20.92 -14.74
N VAL A 150 -10.41 21.47 -13.88
CA VAL A 150 -9.40 22.49 -14.26
C VAL A 150 -7.98 21.92 -14.32
N ALA A 151 -7.80 20.63 -14.10
CA ALA A 151 -6.48 19.99 -14.08
C ALA A 151 -5.67 20.18 -15.37
N GLN A 152 -6.32 20.52 -16.48
CA GLN A 152 -5.64 20.71 -17.78
C GLN A 152 -5.20 22.15 -18.04
N ALA A 153 -5.70 23.14 -17.32
CA ALA A 153 -5.61 24.55 -17.68
C ALA A 153 -4.88 25.44 -16.65
N GLY A 154 -4.44 24.91 -15.51
CA GLY A 154 -4.00 25.75 -14.39
C GLY A 154 -2.56 25.54 -13.93
N ASP A 155 -1.94 26.64 -13.49
CA ASP A 155 -0.63 26.64 -12.82
C ASP A 155 -0.71 26.15 -11.37
N GLN A 156 -1.90 26.04 -10.81
CA GLN A 156 -2.18 25.64 -9.41
C GLN A 156 -2.42 24.14 -9.26
N VAL A 157 -1.89 23.34 -10.13
CA VAL A 157 -2.03 21.87 -10.11
C VAL A 157 -0.82 21.26 -9.43
N VAL A 158 -1.05 20.31 -8.53
CA VAL A 158 0.02 19.45 -7.99
C VAL A 158 0.36 18.38 -9.02
N ARG A 159 1.61 18.29 -9.41
CA ARG A 159 2.13 17.24 -10.30
C ARG A 159 3.10 16.37 -9.56
N ILE A 160 2.88 15.06 -9.58
CA ILE A 160 3.76 14.08 -8.96
C ILE A 160 4.36 13.23 -10.07
N ARG A 161 5.67 13.37 -10.31
CA ARG A 161 6.40 12.66 -11.37
C ARG A 161 7.33 11.63 -10.79
N GLY A 162 7.47 10.48 -11.44
CA GLY A 162 8.41 9.44 -11.04
C GLY A 162 7.90 8.03 -11.31
N ASN A 163 8.57 7.02 -10.73
CA ASN A 163 8.14 5.64 -10.86
C ASN A 163 6.78 5.41 -10.21
N VAL A 164 5.90 4.62 -10.84
CA VAL A 164 4.54 4.35 -10.35
C VAL A 164 4.52 3.77 -8.92
N GLY A 165 5.48 2.90 -8.60
CA GLY A 165 5.62 2.32 -7.26
C GLY A 165 6.01 3.37 -6.22
N GLU A 166 6.94 4.28 -6.56
CA GLU A 166 7.35 5.36 -5.66
C GLU A 166 6.21 6.37 -5.45
N ILE A 167 5.44 6.68 -6.50
CA ILE A 167 4.24 7.51 -6.37
C ILE A 167 3.25 6.87 -5.40
N LEU A 168 2.95 5.57 -5.55
CA LEU A 168 2.06 4.88 -4.62
C LEU A 168 2.60 4.90 -3.18
N LEU A 169 3.88 4.60 -2.98
CA LEU A 169 4.52 4.66 -1.65
C LEU A 169 4.35 6.04 -1.01
N HIS A 170 4.60 7.12 -1.76
CA HIS A 170 4.40 8.48 -1.29
C HIS A 170 2.94 8.73 -0.87
N LEU A 171 1.98 8.32 -1.70
CA LEU A 171 0.56 8.49 -1.39
C LEU A 171 0.10 7.70 -0.15
N PHE A 172 0.75 6.57 0.13
CA PHE A 172 0.54 5.79 1.36
C PHE A 172 1.34 6.32 2.57
N GLY A 173 1.99 7.49 2.44
CA GLY A 173 2.76 8.10 3.52
C GLY A 173 4.11 7.43 3.79
N ARG A 174 4.63 6.62 2.86
CA ARG A 174 5.96 6.02 2.95
C ARG A 174 7.00 6.95 2.35
N GLN A 175 8.23 6.81 2.82
CA GLN A 175 9.37 7.51 2.22
C GLN A 175 9.56 7.01 0.79
N ALA A 176 9.40 7.90 -0.19
CA ALA A 176 9.59 7.64 -1.61
C ALA A 176 10.89 8.24 -2.12
N GLN A 177 11.40 7.71 -3.22
CA GLN A 177 12.64 8.19 -3.84
C GLN A 177 12.44 8.52 -5.32
N GLY A 178 13.21 9.52 -5.80
CA GLY A 178 13.19 9.90 -7.20
C GLY A 178 11.83 10.46 -7.67
N LEU A 179 11.08 11.07 -6.76
CA LEU A 179 9.89 11.81 -7.09
C LEU A 179 10.21 13.29 -7.28
N ASP A 180 9.59 13.88 -8.30
CA ASP A 180 9.54 15.30 -8.52
C ASP A 180 8.11 15.80 -8.29
N LEU A 181 7.96 16.73 -7.34
CA LEU A 181 6.69 17.37 -6.99
C LEU A 181 6.72 18.81 -7.48
N GLU A 182 5.82 19.15 -8.38
CA GLU A 182 5.73 20.47 -9.00
C GLU A 182 4.38 21.14 -8.75
N GLY A 183 4.38 22.46 -8.86
CA GLY A 183 3.18 23.29 -8.75
C GLY A 183 2.81 23.62 -7.32
N ASN A 184 1.52 23.62 -7.01
CA ASN A 184 1.02 23.99 -5.68
C ASN A 184 1.12 22.82 -4.67
N VAL A 185 2.36 22.41 -4.33
CA VAL A 185 2.63 21.23 -3.50
C VAL A 185 2.00 21.35 -2.10
N ASP A 186 1.91 22.56 -1.55
CA ASP A 186 1.30 22.81 -0.23
C ASP A 186 -0.21 22.47 -0.19
N ALA A 187 -0.84 22.37 -1.35
CA ALA A 187 -2.24 21.94 -1.46
C ALA A 187 -2.43 20.42 -1.48
N LEU A 188 -1.33 19.65 -1.51
CA LEU A 188 -1.38 18.19 -1.43
C LEU A 188 -1.65 17.76 0.01
N ASN A 189 -2.79 17.15 0.24
CA ASN A 189 -3.14 16.57 1.52
C ASN A 189 -3.43 15.08 1.36
N LEU A 190 -2.83 14.28 2.21
CA LEU A 190 -2.99 12.82 2.15
C LEU A 190 -3.92 12.34 3.28
N ARG A 191 -4.86 11.47 2.92
CA ARG A 191 -5.69 10.75 3.89
C ARG A 191 -4.82 9.67 4.54
N GLN A 192 -4.85 9.60 5.85
CA GLN A 192 -4.32 8.44 6.58
C GLN A 192 -5.34 7.28 6.48
N LEU A 193 -4.82 6.08 6.18
CA LEU A 193 -5.59 4.83 6.16
C LEU A 193 -5.43 4.09 7.49
#